data_fca959ed7f71fc1e5109499468174bf1
#
_entry.id   fca959ed7f71fc1e5109499468174bf1
#
_cell.length_a   1.000
_cell.length_b   1.000
_cell.length_c   1.000
_cell.angle_alpha   90.00
_cell.angle_beta   90.00
_cell.angle_gamma   90.00
#
_symmetry.space_group_name_H-M   'P 1'
#
loop_
_entity.id
_entity.type
_entity.pdbx_description
1 polymer ?
#
loop_
_entity_poly.entity_id
_entity_poly.type
_entity_poly.pdbx_seq_one_letter_code
_entity_poly.pdbx_strand_id
1 'polypeptide(L)'
;MKAYNKEEILSILDPLVAKWFSQFPDLTPPQRYSIKLIHDGKNTLIASPTGSGKTLSAFLSIISELVSLGRRGELEDKVYCIYVSPLRSLNNDIYKNLLVPLNSIKKMAKKERVPEIRVAIRTGDTSNSERSKMLRKPPHILITTPESLAIILCAPKFREKLKGVRWVIVDEIHELCSSKRGVHLTLSLERLRELAGEFTRIGLSATIHPLEEVARFLVGNGRDCCIVCLLYTSDAADE
;
A
#
# COMPACT_ATOMS: atom_id res chain seq x y z
N MET A 1 -16.84 11.39 8.49
CA MET A 1 -16.30 10.79 7.25
C MET A 1 -17.40 10.06 6.51
N LYS A 2 -17.46 10.11 5.16
CA LYS A 2 -18.49 9.39 4.39
C LYS A 2 -18.15 7.89 4.33
N ALA A 3 -19.10 7.02 4.66
CA ALA A 3 -19.03 5.59 4.38
C ALA A 3 -19.53 5.31 2.96
N TYR A 4 -18.82 4.47 2.22
CA TYR A 4 -19.20 4.06 0.88
C TYR A 4 -19.80 2.66 0.92
N ASN A 5 -20.82 2.42 0.11
CA ASN A 5 -21.38 1.09 -0.06
C ASN A 5 -20.55 0.25 -1.06
N LYS A 6 -20.87 -1.03 -1.16
CA LYS A 6 -20.11 -1.95 -2.02
C LYS A 6 -20.21 -1.60 -3.50
N GLU A 7 -21.38 -1.15 -3.97
CA GLU A 7 -21.60 -0.76 -5.37
C GLU A 7 -20.77 0.47 -5.75
N GLU A 8 -20.75 1.48 -4.87
CA GLU A 8 -19.90 2.68 -5.04
C GLU A 8 -18.42 2.30 -5.14
N ILE A 9 -17.95 1.36 -4.32
CA ILE A 9 -16.56 0.89 -4.38
C ILE A 9 -16.31 0.08 -5.66
N LEU A 10 -17.19 -0.84 -6.03
CA LEU A 10 -17.01 -1.63 -7.25
C LEU A 10 -16.98 -0.76 -8.51
N SER A 11 -17.76 0.34 -8.54
CA SER A 11 -17.84 1.24 -9.70
C SER A 11 -16.54 2.00 -10.00
N ILE A 12 -15.66 2.18 -9.02
CA ILE A 12 -14.39 2.91 -9.19
C ILE A 12 -13.20 1.98 -9.50
N LEU A 13 -13.40 0.66 -9.40
CA LEU A 13 -12.35 -0.32 -9.64
C LEU A 13 -12.29 -0.75 -11.12
N ASP A 14 -11.12 -1.21 -11.57
CA ASP A 14 -11.02 -1.91 -12.84
C ASP A 14 -12.01 -3.09 -12.89
N PRO A 15 -12.70 -3.34 -14.02
CA PRO A 15 -13.73 -4.38 -14.10
C PRO A 15 -13.30 -5.78 -13.65
N LEU A 16 -12.05 -6.18 -13.88
CA LEU A 16 -11.52 -7.46 -13.41
C LEU A 16 -11.36 -7.50 -11.90
N VAL A 17 -10.86 -6.40 -11.34
CA VAL A 17 -10.69 -6.26 -9.88
C VAL A 17 -12.05 -6.17 -9.20
N ALA A 18 -12.99 -5.41 -9.76
CA ALA A 18 -14.37 -5.33 -9.28
C ALA A 18 -15.04 -6.71 -9.28
N LYS A 19 -14.90 -7.47 -10.38
CA LYS A 19 -15.41 -8.84 -10.48
C LYS A 19 -14.80 -9.78 -9.44
N TRP A 20 -13.48 -9.68 -9.20
CA TRP A 20 -12.85 -10.45 -8.14
C TRP A 20 -13.37 -10.04 -6.77
N PHE A 21 -13.45 -8.74 -6.51
CA PHE A 21 -13.83 -8.22 -5.21
C PHE A 21 -15.34 -8.41 -4.91
N SER A 22 -16.19 -8.49 -5.93
CA SER A 22 -17.63 -8.76 -5.77
C SER A 22 -17.97 -10.11 -5.12
N GLN A 23 -16.99 -11.06 -5.13
CA GLN A 23 -17.15 -12.37 -4.50
C GLN A 23 -17.21 -12.30 -2.97
N PHE A 24 -16.71 -11.24 -2.35
CA PHE A 24 -16.84 -11.04 -0.92
C PHE A 24 -18.24 -10.56 -0.58
N PRO A 25 -18.87 -11.05 0.51
CA PRO A 25 -20.28 -10.74 0.80
C PRO A 25 -20.49 -9.25 1.08
N ASP A 26 -19.60 -8.63 1.83
CA ASP A 26 -19.70 -7.21 2.21
C ASP A 26 -18.30 -6.59 2.39
N LEU A 27 -18.29 -5.25 2.54
CA LEU A 27 -17.11 -4.48 2.88
C LEU A 27 -16.84 -4.54 4.38
N THR A 28 -15.58 -4.73 4.76
CA THR A 28 -15.18 -4.50 6.15
C THR A 28 -15.23 -3.00 6.49
N PRO A 29 -15.36 -2.63 7.78
CA PRO A 29 -15.39 -1.21 8.15
C PRO A 29 -14.22 -0.39 7.59
N PRO A 30 -12.94 -0.81 7.65
CA PRO A 30 -11.85 -0.07 7.00
C PRO A 30 -12.06 0.13 5.50
N GLN A 31 -12.57 -0.88 4.81
CA GLN A 31 -12.81 -0.83 3.36
C GLN A 31 -13.85 0.22 2.98
N ARG A 32 -14.93 0.33 3.76
CA ARG A 32 -16.01 1.32 3.53
C ARG A 32 -15.53 2.77 3.54
N TYR A 33 -14.49 3.06 4.31
CA TYR A 33 -14.03 4.43 4.51
C TYR A 33 -12.75 4.77 3.74
N SER A 34 -11.85 3.80 3.52
CA SER A 34 -10.50 4.10 3.04
C SER A 34 -10.27 3.85 1.55
N ILE A 35 -10.93 2.86 0.93
CA ILE A 35 -10.67 2.50 -0.48
C ILE A 35 -10.86 3.71 -1.41
N LYS A 36 -11.98 4.42 -1.26
CA LYS A 36 -12.27 5.60 -2.10
C LYS A 36 -11.28 6.73 -1.86
N LEU A 37 -10.87 6.97 -0.62
CA LEU A 37 -9.88 8.01 -0.29
C LEU A 37 -8.54 7.72 -0.98
N ILE A 38 -8.08 6.47 -0.92
CA ILE A 38 -6.83 6.04 -1.56
C ILE A 38 -6.94 6.11 -3.09
N HIS A 39 -8.08 5.71 -3.63
CA HIS A 39 -8.37 5.83 -5.06
C HIS A 39 -8.29 7.28 -5.54
N ASP A 40 -8.78 8.23 -4.74
CA ASP A 40 -8.74 9.67 -5.03
C ASP A 40 -7.38 10.33 -4.73
N GLY A 41 -6.35 9.53 -4.42
CA GLY A 41 -5.01 10.03 -4.15
C GLY A 41 -4.86 10.74 -2.80
N LYS A 42 -5.78 10.55 -1.85
CA LYS A 42 -5.73 11.16 -0.52
C LYS A 42 -4.74 10.42 0.39
N ASN A 43 -3.82 11.14 1.03
CA ASN A 43 -3.03 10.54 2.11
C ASN A 43 -3.99 10.04 3.20
N THR A 44 -3.79 8.80 3.65
CA THR A 44 -4.76 8.14 4.51
C THR A 44 -4.06 7.34 5.61
N LEU A 45 -4.43 7.58 6.86
CA LEU A 45 -4.06 6.75 8.00
C LEU A 45 -5.24 5.85 8.36
N ILE A 46 -5.05 4.53 8.33
CA ILE A 46 -6.06 3.54 8.72
C ILE A 46 -5.65 2.94 10.06
N ALA A 47 -6.37 3.30 11.12
CA ALA A 47 -6.18 2.78 12.46
C ALA A 47 -7.33 1.82 12.80
N SER A 48 -7.02 0.54 12.89
CA SER A 48 -8.01 -0.51 13.20
C SER A 48 -7.33 -1.79 13.67
N PRO A 49 -8.04 -2.67 14.38
CA PRO A 49 -7.47 -3.92 14.85
C PRO A 49 -6.89 -4.81 13.75
N THR A 50 -6.00 -5.71 14.12
CA THR A 50 -5.47 -6.74 13.21
C THR A 50 -6.59 -7.62 12.66
N GLY A 51 -6.49 -8.03 11.39
CA GLY A 51 -7.51 -8.85 10.74
C GLY A 51 -8.76 -8.10 10.25
N SER A 52 -8.87 -6.80 10.48
CA SER A 52 -10.02 -5.98 10.06
C SER A 52 -10.11 -5.72 8.55
N GLY A 53 -9.08 -6.12 7.77
CA GLY A 53 -9.04 -5.88 6.32
C GLY A 53 -8.34 -4.59 5.88
N LYS A 54 -7.66 -3.86 6.80
CA LYS A 54 -6.93 -2.61 6.48
C LYS A 54 -5.87 -2.78 5.38
N THR A 55 -5.12 -3.88 5.39
CA THR A 55 -4.07 -4.13 4.40
C THR A 55 -4.65 -4.32 3.00
N LEU A 56 -5.74 -5.08 2.86
CA LEU A 56 -6.42 -5.20 1.58
C LEU A 56 -7.04 -3.87 1.13
N SER A 57 -7.56 -3.06 2.05
CA SER A 57 -8.07 -1.71 1.74
C SER A 57 -7.00 -0.84 1.08
N ALA A 58 -5.76 -0.91 1.59
CA ALA A 58 -4.63 -0.15 1.03
C ALA A 58 -4.25 -0.66 -0.37
N PHE A 59 -4.22 -1.98 -0.58
CA PHE A 59 -3.79 -2.54 -1.85
C PHE A 59 -4.85 -2.53 -2.95
N LEU A 60 -6.14 -2.57 -2.62
CA LEU A 60 -7.20 -2.79 -3.62
C LEU A 60 -7.22 -1.73 -4.71
N SER A 61 -7.16 -0.44 -4.34
CA SER A 61 -7.11 0.66 -5.30
C SER A 61 -5.82 0.64 -6.14
N ILE A 62 -4.70 0.28 -5.53
CA ILE A 62 -3.39 0.18 -6.20
C ILE A 62 -3.39 -0.97 -7.21
N ILE A 63 -3.87 -2.15 -6.80
CA ILE A 63 -4.02 -3.30 -7.70
C ILE A 63 -4.92 -2.94 -8.88
N SER A 64 -6.05 -2.28 -8.61
CA SER A 64 -6.99 -1.84 -9.63
C SER A 64 -6.33 -0.93 -10.68
N GLU A 65 -5.59 0.07 -10.24
CA GLU A 65 -4.88 0.97 -11.15
C GLU A 65 -3.79 0.25 -11.94
N LEU A 66 -3.00 -0.62 -11.32
CA LEU A 66 -1.96 -1.39 -12.01
C LEU A 66 -2.54 -2.38 -13.04
N VAL A 67 -3.67 -3.01 -12.73
CA VAL A 67 -4.39 -3.88 -13.68
C VAL A 67 -4.91 -3.04 -14.85
N SER A 68 -5.49 -1.88 -14.58
CA SER A 68 -5.98 -0.95 -15.61
C SER A 68 -4.86 -0.46 -16.53
N LEU A 69 -3.70 -0.04 -15.97
CA LEU A 69 -2.50 0.32 -16.74
C LEU A 69 -2.03 -0.86 -17.60
N GLY A 70 -2.02 -2.06 -17.04
CA GLY A 70 -1.64 -3.26 -17.77
C GLY A 70 -2.55 -3.57 -18.94
N ARG A 71 -3.87 -3.45 -18.77
CA ARG A 71 -4.86 -3.66 -19.84
C ARG A 71 -4.76 -2.64 -20.96
N ARG A 72 -4.37 -1.40 -20.65
CA ARG A 72 -4.11 -0.35 -21.64
C ARG A 72 -2.73 -0.43 -22.31
N GLY A 73 -1.86 -1.36 -21.86
CA GLY A 73 -0.49 -1.44 -22.35
C GLY A 73 0.45 -0.33 -21.84
N GLU A 74 0.07 0.33 -20.76
CA GLU A 74 0.78 1.48 -20.18
C GLU A 74 1.60 1.11 -18.94
N LEU A 75 1.62 -0.18 -18.56
CA LEU A 75 2.37 -0.66 -17.41
C LEU A 75 3.87 -0.79 -17.76
N GLU A 76 4.65 0.17 -17.31
CA GLU A 76 6.08 0.26 -17.59
C GLU A 76 6.94 -0.53 -16.59
N ASP A 77 8.21 -0.77 -16.93
CA ASP A 77 9.21 -1.44 -16.09
C ASP A 77 9.79 -0.47 -15.02
N LYS A 78 8.96 -0.10 -14.04
CA LYS A 78 9.30 0.77 -12.91
C LYS A 78 8.53 0.39 -11.64
N VAL A 79 8.94 0.94 -10.50
CA VAL A 79 8.23 0.78 -9.23
C VAL A 79 7.13 1.82 -9.15
N TYR A 80 5.89 1.37 -8.92
CA TYR A 80 4.72 2.23 -8.73
C TYR A 80 4.31 2.33 -7.25
N CYS A 81 4.49 1.25 -6.50
CA CYS A 81 4.14 1.19 -5.09
C CYS A 81 5.31 0.66 -4.25
N ILE A 82 5.59 1.32 -3.14
CA ILE A 82 6.50 0.83 -2.12
C ILE A 82 5.68 0.48 -0.87
N TYR A 83 5.84 -0.75 -0.39
CA TYR A 83 5.29 -1.20 0.88
C TYR A 83 6.43 -1.32 1.89
N VAL A 84 6.39 -0.49 2.92
CA VAL A 84 7.39 -0.46 4.00
C VAL A 84 6.81 -1.11 5.23
N SER A 85 7.45 -2.14 5.74
CA SER A 85 7.02 -2.85 6.94
C SER A 85 8.21 -3.26 7.81
N PRO A 86 8.05 -3.35 9.14
CA PRO A 86 9.03 -4.02 9.99
C PRO A 86 9.17 -5.51 9.61
N LEU A 87 10.38 -6.04 9.67
CA LEU A 87 10.74 -7.41 9.20
C LEU A 87 9.82 -8.54 9.69
N ARG A 88 9.18 -8.39 10.85
CA ARG A 88 8.41 -9.47 11.49
C ARG A 88 7.03 -9.72 10.90
N SER A 89 6.44 -8.76 10.20
CA SER A 89 5.07 -8.84 9.64
C SER A 89 5.01 -9.21 8.15
N LEU A 90 6.16 -9.36 7.48
CA LEU A 90 6.27 -9.42 6.02
C LEU A 90 5.66 -10.65 5.33
N ASN A 91 5.42 -11.78 6.00
CA ASN A 91 5.18 -13.04 5.29
C ASN A 91 3.70 -13.40 5.09
N ASN A 92 2.85 -13.33 6.11
CA ASN A 92 1.47 -13.83 6.01
C ASN A 92 0.49 -12.80 5.46
N ASP A 93 0.59 -11.54 5.86
CA ASP A 93 -0.35 -10.49 5.45
C ASP A 93 -0.16 -10.09 4.00
N ILE A 94 1.07 -10.03 3.52
CA ILE A 94 1.39 -9.78 2.11
C ILE A 94 0.90 -10.93 1.23
N TYR A 95 1.12 -12.17 1.66
CA TYR A 95 0.62 -13.30 0.90
C TYR A 95 -0.90 -13.24 0.73
N LYS A 96 -1.64 -13.06 1.81
CA LYS A 96 -3.11 -13.03 1.81
C LYS A 96 -3.69 -11.81 1.11
N ASN A 97 -3.14 -10.62 1.37
CA ASN A 97 -3.75 -9.36 0.97
C ASN A 97 -3.20 -8.79 -0.35
N LEU A 98 -2.12 -9.35 -0.89
CA LEU A 98 -1.52 -8.93 -2.15
C LEU A 98 -1.37 -10.08 -3.15
N LEU A 99 -0.64 -11.16 -2.80
CA LEU A 99 -0.33 -12.21 -3.77
C LEU A 99 -1.55 -13.05 -4.13
N VAL A 100 -2.40 -13.41 -3.16
CA VAL A 100 -3.64 -14.17 -3.43
C VAL A 100 -4.60 -13.37 -4.33
N PRO A 101 -4.92 -12.09 -4.06
CA PRO A 101 -5.68 -11.25 -4.97
C PRO A 101 -5.10 -11.20 -6.39
N LEU A 102 -3.82 -10.89 -6.54
CA LEU A 102 -3.15 -10.80 -7.85
C LEU A 102 -3.24 -12.11 -8.63
N ASN A 103 -2.99 -13.25 -7.98
CA ASN A 103 -3.08 -14.56 -8.62
C ASN A 103 -4.51 -14.91 -9.02
N SER A 104 -5.50 -14.55 -8.21
CA SER A 104 -6.92 -14.79 -8.49
C SER A 104 -7.39 -13.94 -9.67
N ILE A 105 -7.06 -12.66 -9.69
CA ILE A 105 -7.37 -11.75 -10.80
C ILE A 105 -6.71 -12.23 -12.09
N LYS A 106 -5.44 -12.64 -12.05
CA LYS A 106 -4.71 -13.22 -13.20
C LYS A 106 -5.40 -14.48 -13.73
N LYS A 107 -5.89 -15.36 -12.86
CA LYS A 107 -6.64 -16.56 -13.26
C LYS A 107 -7.98 -16.22 -13.91
N MET A 108 -8.67 -15.19 -13.44
CA MET A 108 -9.95 -14.73 -14.01
C MET A 108 -9.76 -14.08 -15.38
N ALA A 109 -8.62 -13.46 -15.61
CA ALA A 109 -8.26 -12.79 -16.87
C ALA A 109 -7.87 -13.75 -18.02
N LYS A 110 -8.19 -15.05 -17.95
CA LYS A 110 -7.76 -16.11 -18.90
C LYS A 110 -7.91 -15.77 -20.40
N LYS A 111 -8.81 -14.87 -20.76
CA LYS A 111 -9.05 -14.42 -22.15
C LYS A 111 -8.51 -13.03 -22.45
N GLU A 112 -8.08 -12.29 -21.44
CA GLU A 112 -7.58 -10.94 -21.59
C GLU A 112 -6.06 -10.93 -21.34
N ARG A 113 -5.30 -10.26 -22.21
CA ARG A 113 -3.85 -10.08 -22.02
C ARG A 113 -3.60 -9.07 -20.90
N VAL A 114 -3.73 -9.51 -19.65
CA VAL A 114 -3.31 -8.72 -18.50
C VAL A 114 -1.85 -9.05 -18.21
N PRO A 115 -0.93 -8.09 -18.34
CA PRO A 115 0.46 -8.33 -18.02
C PRO A 115 0.63 -8.64 -16.54
N GLU A 116 1.67 -9.38 -16.21
CA GLU A 116 1.98 -9.77 -14.85
C GLU A 116 2.37 -8.55 -14.00
N ILE A 117 1.61 -8.29 -12.94
CA ILE A 117 2.01 -7.33 -11.90
C ILE A 117 3.09 -8.00 -11.05
N ARG A 118 4.31 -7.50 -11.18
CA ARG A 118 5.47 -8.04 -10.48
C ARG A 118 5.56 -7.47 -9.07
N VAL A 119 5.76 -8.37 -8.11
CA VAL A 119 6.00 -8.04 -6.70
C VAL A 119 7.38 -8.60 -6.34
N ALA A 120 8.18 -7.83 -5.61
CA ALA A 120 9.44 -8.31 -5.08
C ALA A 120 9.72 -7.76 -3.69
N ILE A 121 10.40 -8.56 -2.88
CA ILE A 121 10.86 -8.19 -1.54
C ILE A 121 12.34 -7.84 -1.62
N ARG A 122 12.69 -6.67 -1.10
CA ARG A 122 14.09 -6.24 -0.99
C ARG A 122 14.39 -5.79 0.44
N THR A 123 15.15 -6.61 1.13
CA THR A 123 15.61 -6.41 2.49
C THR A 123 17.13 -6.54 2.56
N GLY A 124 17.70 -6.47 3.77
CA GLY A 124 19.13 -6.73 3.99
C GLY A 124 19.57 -8.10 3.46
N ASP A 125 18.71 -9.11 3.60
CA ASP A 125 18.99 -10.51 3.26
C ASP A 125 18.81 -10.83 1.76
N THR A 126 18.32 -9.89 0.96
CA THR A 126 18.13 -10.09 -0.48
C THR A 126 19.47 -10.31 -1.18
N SER A 127 19.61 -11.43 -1.85
CA SER A 127 20.85 -11.83 -2.55
C SER A 127 21.21 -10.88 -3.70
N ASN A 128 22.51 -10.84 -4.06
CA ASN A 128 22.98 -10.03 -5.19
C ASN A 128 22.35 -10.46 -6.52
N SER A 129 22.05 -11.75 -6.69
CA SER A 129 21.36 -12.27 -7.87
C SER A 129 19.95 -11.69 -8.00
N GLU A 130 19.18 -11.69 -6.91
CA GLU A 130 17.83 -11.10 -6.86
C GLU A 130 17.87 -9.59 -7.07
N ARG A 131 18.81 -8.88 -6.45
CA ARG A 131 19.02 -7.45 -6.69
C ARG A 131 19.28 -7.15 -8.16
N SER A 132 20.12 -7.96 -8.82
CA SER A 132 20.41 -7.83 -10.25
C SER A 132 19.20 -8.13 -11.13
N LYS A 133 18.36 -9.11 -10.76
CA LYS A 133 17.07 -9.38 -11.45
C LYS A 133 16.12 -8.19 -11.35
N MET A 134 15.99 -7.58 -10.17
CA MET A 134 15.14 -6.40 -9.94
C MET A 134 15.63 -5.17 -10.73
N LEU A 135 16.93 -5.02 -10.98
CA LEU A 135 17.44 -3.95 -11.82
C LEU A 135 17.06 -4.12 -13.30
N ARG A 136 17.13 -5.36 -13.81
CA ARG A 136 16.78 -5.66 -15.21
C ARG A 136 15.29 -5.65 -15.44
N LYS A 137 14.52 -6.19 -14.50
CA LYS A 137 13.05 -6.25 -14.54
C LYS A 137 12.48 -5.77 -13.20
N PRO A 138 12.29 -4.45 -13.03
CA PRO A 138 11.82 -3.88 -11.77
C PRO A 138 10.46 -4.44 -11.35
N PRO A 139 10.21 -4.64 -10.05
CA PRO A 139 8.88 -4.93 -9.56
C PRO A 139 8.00 -3.69 -9.69
N HIS A 140 6.71 -3.89 -9.93
CA HIS A 140 5.72 -2.81 -9.89
C HIS A 140 5.35 -2.47 -8.44
N ILE A 141 5.39 -3.46 -7.55
CA ILE A 141 5.22 -3.30 -6.10
C ILE A 141 6.48 -3.81 -5.42
N LEU A 142 7.18 -2.91 -4.74
CA LEU A 142 8.40 -3.20 -3.97
C LEU A 142 8.06 -3.27 -2.49
N ILE A 143 8.35 -4.41 -1.87
CA ILE A 143 8.21 -4.62 -0.43
C ILE A 143 9.58 -4.48 0.20
N THR A 144 9.69 -3.67 1.26
CA THR A 144 10.99 -3.37 1.86
C THR A 144 10.87 -2.99 3.35
N THR A 145 12.00 -2.78 4.01
CA THR A 145 12.07 -2.24 5.36
C THR A 145 12.53 -0.78 5.35
N PRO A 146 12.33 -0.01 6.44
CA PRO A 146 12.81 1.37 6.53
C PRO A 146 14.30 1.52 6.21
N GLU A 147 15.12 0.62 6.74
CA GLU A 147 16.58 0.63 6.54
C GLU A 147 16.95 0.32 5.08
N SER A 148 16.29 -0.67 4.50
CA SER A 148 16.54 -1.06 3.11
C SER A 148 16.10 0.01 2.13
N LEU A 149 15.01 0.74 2.41
CA LEU A 149 14.56 1.87 1.61
C LEU A 149 15.63 2.97 1.57
N ALA A 150 16.22 3.31 2.71
CA ALA A 150 17.32 4.29 2.76
C ALA A 150 18.52 3.89 1.88
N ILE A 151 18.89 2.60 1.93
CA ILE A 151 19.98 2.05 1.08
C ILE A 151 19.60 2.08 -0.41
N ILE A 152 18.37 1.71 -0.73
CA ILE A 152 17.84 1.70 -2.12
C ILE A 152 17.89 3.11 -2.73
N LEU A 153 17.53 4.12 -1.97
CA LEU A 153 17.57 5.52 -2.38
C LEU A 153 19.00 6.05 -2.64
N CYS A 154 20.00 5.42 -2.03
CA CYS A 154 21.42 5.72 -2.29
C CYS A 154 21.99 4.93 -3.48
N ALA A 155 21.30 3.91 -3.99
CA ALA A 155 21.81 3.03 -5.06
C ALA A 155 21.52 3.65 -6.45
N PRO A 156 22.51 4.22 -7.19
CA PRO A 156 22.27 5.06 -8.36
C PRO A 156 21.40 4.40 -9.43
N LYS A 157 21.68 3.12 -9.75
CA LYS A 157 20.96 2.39 -10.79
C LYS A 157 19.53 2.05 -10.40
N PHE A 158 19.27 1.69 -9.14
CA PHE A 158 17.93 1.29 -8.72
C PHE A 158 17.03 2.50 -8.41
N ARG A 159 17.63 3.58 -7.90
CA ARG A 159 16.88 4.81 -7.60
C ARG A 159 16.16 5.36 -8.82
N GLU A 160 16.70 5.21 -10.04
CA GLU A 160 16.02 5.60 -11.27
C GLU A 160 14.68 4.87 -11.48
N LYS A 161 14.57 3.63 -10.99
CA LYS A 161 13.33 2.85 -11.06
C LYS A 161 12.25 3.33 -10.10
N LEU A 162 12.60 4.18 -9.13
CA LEU A 162 11.68 4.75 -8.14
C LEU A 162 11.03 6.06 -8.60
N LYS A 163 11.46 6.67 -9.70
CA LYS A 163 10.87 7.90 -10.25
C LYS A 163 9.39 7.76 -10.63
N GLY A 164 8.91 6.53 -10.76
CA GLY A 164 7.51 6.22 -11.07
C GLY A 164 6.62 5.94 -9.87
N VAL A 165 7.13 6.11 -8.64
CA VAL A 165 6.38 5.82 -7.42
C VAL A 165 5.19 6.76 -7.29
N ARG A 166 4.00 6.18 -7.11
CA ARG A 166 2.72 6.87 -6.93
C ARG A 166 2.11 6.61 -5.56
N TRP A 167 2.52 5.53 -4.89
CA TRP A 167 2.00 5.14 -3.57
C TRP A 167 3.11 4.62 -2.67
N VAL A 168 3.04 4.99 -1.40
CA VAL A 168 3.84 4.40 -0.34
C VAL A 168 2.90 3.97 0.79
N ILE A 169 2.94 2.68 1.12
CA ILE A 169 2.25 2.11 2.26
C ILE A 169 3.27 1.92 3.38
N VAL A 170 2.98 2.45 4.56
CA VAL A 170 3.76 2.23 5.77
C VAL A 170 2.93 1.39 6.72
N ASP A 171 3.31 0.12 6.86
CA ASP A 171 2.62 -0.82 7.75
C ASP A 171 3.17 -0.77 9.16
N GLU A 172 2.32 -1.09 10.14
CA GLU A 172 2.61 -1.02 11.58
C GLU A 172 3.29 0.31 11.97
N ILE A 173 2.80 1.42 11.39
CA ILE A 173 3.41 2.75 11.53
C ILE A 173 3.58 3.17 13.00
N HIS A 174 2.73 2.68 13.90
CA HIS A 174 2.80 2.93 15.33
C HIS A 174 4.09 2.40 15.97
N GLU A 175 4.70 1.33 15.45
CA GLU A 175 6.00 0.83 15.92
C GLU A 175 7.16 1.76 15.51
N LEU A 176 6.94 2.61 14.52
CA LEU A 176 7.98 3.49 13.97
C LEU A 176 7.97 4.88 14.58
N CYS A 177 6.80 5.41 14.97
CA CYS A 177 6.62 6.81 15.37
C CYS A 177 7.55 7.27 16.50
N SER A 178 7.87 6.40 17.47
CA SER A 178 8.73 6.73 18.62
C SER A 178 10.17 6.20 18.50
N SER A 179 10.55 5.73 17.32
CA SER A 179 11.83 5.02 17.13
C SER A 179 12.80 5.76 16.22
N LYS A 180 14.10 5.48 16.37
CA LYS A 180 15.13 5.96 15.43
C LYS A 180 14.88 5.46 14.00
N ARG A 181 14.27 4.29 13.85
CA ARG A 181 13.88 3.73 12.55
C ARG A 181 12.84 4.60 11.86
N GLY A 182 11.93 5.19 12.63
CA GLY A 182 10.93 6.12 12.13
C GLY A 182 11.53 7.42 11.62
N VAL A 183 12.49 8.00 12.31
CA VAL A 183 13.24 9.17 11.82
C VAL A 183 13.92 8.86 10.47
N HIS A 184 14.55 7.70 10.36
CA HIS A 184 15.14 7.23 9.11
C HIS A 184 14.10 7.09 7.99
N LEU A 185 12.91 6.60 8.31
CA LEU A 185 11.83 6.46 7.34
C LEU A 185 11.33 7.82 6.85
N THR A 186 11.07 8.77 7.75
CA THR A 186 10.58 10.10 7.35
C THR A 186 11.56 10.81 6.44
N LEU A 187 12.85 10.76 6.73
CA LEU A 187 13.90 11.28 5.84
C LEU A 187 13.91 10.58 4.48
N SER A 188 13.74 9.25 4.48
CA SER A 188 13.69 8.48 3.24
C SER A 188 12.45 8.83 2.39
N LEU A 189 11.31 9.10 3.01
CA LEU A 189 10.09 9.52 2.32
C LEU A 189 10.25 10.91 1.67
N GLU A 190 10.90 11.86 2.35
CA GLU A 190 11.18 13.17 1.75
C GLU A 190 12.19 13.07 0.59
N ARG A 191 13.25 12.26 0.73
CA ARG A 191 14.19 11.99 -0.38
C ARG A 191 13.52 11.30 -1.56
N LEU A 192 12.58 10.39 -1.29
CA LEU A 192 11.79 9.76 -2.34
C LEU A 192 10.90 10.79 -3.05
N ARG A 193 10.32 11.72 -2.32
CA ARG A 193 9.50 12.81 -2.89
C ARG A 193 10.31 13.72 -3.82
N GLU A 194 11.52 14.08 -3.43
CA GLU A 194 12.43 14.85 -4.30
C GLU A 194 12.75 14.10 -5.60
N LEU A 195 12.79 12.78 -5.55
CA LEU A 195 13.10 11.93 -6.69
C LEU A 195 11.89 11.67 -7.60
N ALA A 196 10.74 11.34 -7.02
CA ALA A 196 9.55 10.83 -7.72
C ALA A 196 8.44 11.89 -7.88
N GLY A 197 8.54 13.03 -7.19
CA GLY A 197 7.44 13.98 -7.05
C GLY A 197 6.48 13.59 -5.92
N GLU A 198 5.29 14.18 -5.90
CA GLU A 198 4.28 13.85 -4.88
C GLU A 198 3.69 12.45 -5.13
N PHE A 199 3.46 11.73 -4.06
CA PHE A 199 2.85 10.42 -4.04
C PHE A 199 1.88 10.28 -2.85
N THR A 200 0.91 9.39 -2.97
CA THR A 200 -0.05 9.10 -1.90
C THR A 200 0.62 8.29 -0.80
N ARG A 201 0.53 8.76 0.44
CA ARG A 201 1.05 8.09 1.64
C ARG A 201 -0.09 7.41 2.38
N ILE A 202 0.06 6.13 2.66
CA ILE A 202 -0.94 5.30 3.32
C ILE A 202 -0.29 4.69 4.56
N GLY A 203 -0.82 5.02 5.74
CA GLY A 203 -0.37 4.45 7.01
C GLY A 203 -1.35 3.37 7.47
N LEU A 204 -0.82 2.21 7.88
CA LEU A 204 -1.59 1.16 8.54
C LEU A 204 -1.13 1.06 9.98
N SER A 205 -2.06 1.12 10.91
CA SER A 205 -1.77 1.11 12.34
C SER A 205 -2.73 0.20 13.09
N ALA A 206 -2.26 -0.39 14.18
CA ALA A 206 -3.16 -0.79 15.25
C ALA A 206 -3.79 0.47 15.86
N THR A 207 -4.81 0.29 16.68
CA THR A 207 -5.43 1.41 17.40
C THR A 207 -4.44 2.00 18.41
N ILE A 208 -4.03 3.25 18.19
CA ILE A 208 -3.08 4.00 19.03
C ILE A 208 -3.52 5.46 19.09
N HIS A 209 -3.21 6.13 20.18
CA HIS A 209 -3.46 7.56 20.35
C HIS A 209 -2.16 8.29 20.74
N PRO A 210 -1.99 9.57 20.31
CA PRO A 210 -2.88 10.39 19.47
C PRO A 210 -2.68 10.12 17.97
N LEU A 211 -3.77 9.92 17.23
CA LEU A 211 -3.74 9.59 15.80
C LEU A 211 -3.24 10.74 14.91
N GLU A 212 -3.47 11.98 15.33
CA GLU A 212 -3.03 13.17 14.62
C GLU A 212 -1.50 13.26 14.55
N GLU A 213 -0.80 12.81 15.60
CA GLU A 213 0.66 12.75 15.60
C GLU A 213 1.18 11.68 14.66
N VAL A 214 0.52 10.52 14.64
CA VAL A 214 0.84 9.44 13.69
C VAL A 214 0.59 9.88 12.25
N ALA A 215 -0.50 10.60 12.01
CA ALA A 215 -0.79 11.16 10.69
C ALA A 215 0.27 12.19 10.27
N ARG A 216 0.66 13.11 11.16
CA ARG A 216 1.75 14.06 10.91
C ARG A 216 3.08 13.37 10.65
N PHE A 217 3.39 12.32 11.39
CA PHE A 217 4.58 11.49 11.15
C PHE A 217 4.56 10.88 9.74
N LEU A 218 3.41 10.39 9.28
CA LEU A 218 3.26 9.78 7.96
C LEU A 218 3.46 10.79 6.84
N VAL A 219 2.79 11.94 6.91
CA VAL A 219 2.73 12.88 5.78
C VAL A 219 3.75 14.01 5.86
N GLY A 220 4.29 14.30 7.04
CA GLY A 220 5.12 15.46 7.31
C GLY A 220 4.29 16.73 7.50
N ASN A 221 4.99 17.84 7.73
CA ASN A 221 4.34 19.12 7.96
C ASN A 221 3.73 19.69 6.66
N GLY A 222 2.58 20.35 6.80
CA GLY A 222 1.91 21.06 5.71
C GLY A 222 1.19 20.18 4.69
N ARG A 223 0.97 18.89 4.99
CA ARG A 223 0.17 17.99 4.15
C ARG A 223 -1.02 17.45 4.91
N ASP A 224 -2.15 17.38 4.20
CA ASP A 224 -3.38 16.80 4.75
C ASP A 224 -3.30 15.27 4.78
N CYS A 225 -3.92 14.68 5.81
CA CYS A 225 -4.09 13.24 5.96
C CYS A 225 -5.50 12.93 6.45
N CYS A 226 -6.19 12.05 5.74
CA CYS A 226 -7.47 11.52 6.18
C CYS A 226 -7.24 10.43 7.22
N ILE A 227 -7.83 10.56 8.40
CA ILE A 227 -7.71 9.57 9.48
C ILE A 227 -8.97 8.71 9.49
N VAL A 228 -8.82 7.41 9.20
CA VAL A 228 -9.86 6.40 9.33
C VAL A 228 -9.58 5.63 10.61
N CYS A 229 -10.27 5.98 11.70
CA CYS A 229 -10.16 5.30 12.98
C CYS A 229 -11.41 4.46 13.23
N LEU A 230 -11.21 3.18 13.49
CA LEU A 230 -12.26 2.23 13.79
C LEU A 230 -11.95 1.59 15.13
N LEU A 231 -12.47 2.19 16.17
CA LEU A 231 -12.53 1.58 17.49
C LEU A 231 -13.61 0.50 17.46
N TYR A 232 -13.40 -0.60 18.16
CA TYR A 232 -14.52 -1.45 18.56
C TYR A 232 -15.45 -0.57 19.41
N THR A 233 -16.58 -0.19 18.88
CA THR A 233 -17.73 0.06 19.73
C THR A 233 -18.12 -1.33 20.25
N SER A 234 -17.65 -1.73 21.43
CA SER A 234 -18.35 -2.72 22.19
C SER A 234 -19.79 -2.22 22.31
N ASP A 235 -20.73 -3.05 21.91
CA ASP A 235 -22.15 -2.83 22.09
C ASP A 235 -22.41 -2.41 23.56
N ALA A 236 -22.54 -1.10 23.75
CA ALA A 236 -23.22 -0.55 24.90
C ALA A 236 -24.64 -0.22 24.45
N ALA A 237 -25.38 -1.26 24.21
CA ALA A 237 -26.81 -1.22 24.03
C ALA A 237 -27.39 -2.48 24.69
N ASP A 238 -27.41 -2.46 26.02
CA ASP A 238 -28.35 -3.19 26.85
C ASP A 238 -28.26 -2.63 28.27
N GLU A 239 -28.98 -1.54 28.50
CA GLU A 239 -29.68 -1.20 29.74
C GLU A 239 -30.85 -0.29 29.41
#